data_1523b09499bd7879a51e507174f1c19c
#
_entry.id   1523b09499bd7879a51e507174f1c19c
#
_cell.length_a   1.000
_cell.length_b   1.000
_cell.length_c   1.000
_cell.angle_alpha   90.00
_cell.angle_beta   90.00
_cell.angle_gamma   90.00
#
_symmetry.space_group_name_H-M   'P 1'
#
loop_
_entity.id
_entity.type
_entity.pdbx_description
1 polymer ?
#
loop_
_entity_poly.entity_id
_entity_poly.type
_entity_poly.pdbx_seq_one_letter_code
_entity_poly.pdbx_strand_id
1 'polypeptide(L)'
;MKRFLLLSILCLVTVVVAACGKDKQNPYNIQVQPFTYVDQEGQALSLDDLKNKVWVADFIFTYCTTVCPTMTMNMANLQKKLKAEGVEAELVSFSVDPERDDPTALKSYLSKFDADFTNWHALTGYTFEEIKTFVLKSFKSTINKDTATDQVIHGTAFYLVDQSGTVVAKYDGMTDSTYDDIINDIKILAKQ
;
A
#
# COMPACT_ATOMS: atom_id res chain seq x y z
N MET A 1 6.45 -59.75 16.70
CA MET A 1 5.28 -59.04 16.13
C MET A 1 4.90 -57.76 16.89
N LYS A 2 4.79 -57.75 18.24
CA LYS A 2 4.42 -56.53 19.02
C LYS A 2 5.42 -55.37 18.88
N ARG A 3 6.72 -55.61 18.72
CA ARG A 3 7.74 -54.54 18.58
C ARG A 3 7.71 -53.86 17.21
N PHE A 4 7.34 -54.56 16.15
CA PHE A 4 7.18 -53.96 14.80
C PHE A 4 5.92 -53.13 14.70
N LEU A 5 4.86 -53.48 15.43
CA LEU A 5 3.61 -52.73 15.46
C LEU A 5 3.80 -51.36 16.16
N LEU A 6 4.60 -51.33 17.24
CA LEU A 6 4.91 -50.08 17.99
C LEU A 6 5.79 -49.12 17.18
N LEU A 7 6.73 -49.63 16.38
CA LEU A 7 7.58 -48.82 15.51
C LEU A 7 6.79 -48.20 14.34
N SER A 8 5.84 -48.96 13.76
CA SER A 8 4.99 -48.41 12.67
C SER A 8 4.01 -47.36 13.18
N ILE A 9 3.50 -47.46 14.40
CA ILE A 9 2.62 -46.44 14.99
C ILE A 9 3.41 -45.19 15.32
N LEU A 10 4.66 -45.30 15.78
CA LEU A 10 5.52 -44.15 16.08
C LEU A 10 5.92 -43.36 14.82
N CYS A 11 6.16 -44.04 13.67
CA CYS A 11 6.41 -43.39 12.39
C CYS A 11 5.16 -42.73 11.80
N LEU A 12 3.95 -43.24 12.07
CA LEU A 12 2.71 -42.63 11.59
C LEU A 12 2.36 -41.35 12.34
N VAL A 13 2.72 -41.24 13.62
CA VAL A 13 2.45 -40.04 14.46
C VAL A 13 3.38 -38.88 14.09
N THR A 14 4.60 -39.14 13.61
CA THR A 14 5.55 -38.08 13.24
C THR A 14 5.23 -37.39 11.92
N VAL A 15 4.43 -37.97 11.03
CA VAL A 15 4.05 -37.38 9.73
C VAL A 15 2.90 -36.36 9.88
N VAL A 16 2.09 -36.43 10.93
CA VAL A 16 0.91 -35.57 11.11
C VAL A 16 1.25 -34.18 11.67
N VAL A 17 2.44 -33.98 12.23
CA VAL A 17 2.82 -32.70 12.89
C VAL A 17 3.44 -31.68 11.90
N ALA A 18 3.75 -32.07 10.66
CA ALA A 18 4.41 -31.20 9.68
C ALA A 18 3.43 -30.38 8.80
N ALA A 19 2.11 -30.47 9.01
CA ALA A 19 1.11 -29.83 8.15
C ALA A 19 0.41 -28.60 8.77
N CYS A 20 0.87 -28.07 9.90
CA CYS A 20 0.41 -26.78 10.40
C CYS A 20 1.39 -25.68 9.98
N GLY A 21 1.51 -25.43 8.68
CA GLY A 21 1.85 -24.10 8.20
C GLY A 21 0.76 -23.16 8.72
N LYS A 22 1.09 -22.27 9.64
CA LYS A 22 0.21 -21.15 9.99
C LYS A 22 0.04 -20.33 8.72
N ASP A 23 -1.04 -20.55 8.00
CA ASP A 23 -1.62 -19.51 7.17
C ASP A 23 -1.88 -18.35 8.15
N LYS A 24 -1.00 -17.35 8.15
CA LYS A 24 -1.34 -16.05 8.70
C LYS A 24 -2.57 -15.62 7.90
N GLN A 25 -3.76 -15.81 8.48
CA GLN A 25 -4.98 -15.25 7.88
C GLN A 25 -4.68 -13.77 7.74
N ASN A 26 -4.48 -13.34 6.49
CA ASN A 26 -4.26 -11.95 6.17
C ASN A 26 -5.52 -11.17 6.58
N PRO A 27 -5.48 -10.30 7.60
CA PRO A 27 -6.66 -9.58 8.06
C PRO A 27 -7.18 -8.58 7.02
N TYR A 28 -6.44 -8.34 5.95
CA TYR A 28 -6.71 -7.30 4.96
C TYR A 28 -7.08 -7.85 3.57
N ASN A 29 -7.57 -9.00 3.39
CA ASN A 29 -7.98 -9.55 2.08
C ASN A 29 -9.10 -8.70 1.42
N ILE A 30 -8.75 -7.48 0.98
CA ILE A 30 -9.68 -6.49 0.44
C ILE A 30 -9.29 -6.19 -1.01
N GLN A 31 -10.18 -6.54 -1.95
CA GLN A 31 -9.96 -6.23 -3.36
C GLN A 31 -10.09 -4.72 -3.60
N VAL A 32 -9.07 -4.11 -4.19
CA VAL A 32 -9.12 -2.71 -4.64
C VAL A 32 -10.14 -2.59 -5.77
N GLN A 33 -11.01 -1.58 -5.67
CA GLN A 33 -12.00 -1.31 -6.71
C GLN A 33 -11.32 -0.83 -8.00
N PRO A 34 -11.83 -1.16 -9.19
CA PRO A 34 -11.32 -0.63 -10.44
C PRO A 34 -11.29 0.89 -10.44
N PHE A 35 -10.21 1.45 -10.96
CA PHE A 35 -10.06 2.89 -11.14
C PHE A 35 -9.26 3.21 -12.41
N THR A 36 -9.44 4.42 -12.93
CA THR A 36 -8.57 5.07 -13.91
C THR A 36 -8.53 6.54 -13.56
N TYR A 37 -7.37 7.01 -13.11
CA TYR A 37 -7.15 8.37 -12.62
C TYR A 37 -5.97 9.02 -13.33
N VAL A 38 -5.76 10.30 -13.12
CA VAL A 38 -4.68 11.08 -13.76
C VAL A 38 -3.52 11.21 -12.77
N ASP A 39 -2.31 10.92 -13.20
CA ASP A 39 -1.12 11.07 -12.39
C ASP A 39 -0.52 12.49 -12.47
N GLN A 40 0.56 12.73 -11.76
CA GLN A 40 1.28 14.01 -11.70
C GLN A 40 1.95 14.40 -13.03
N GLU A 41 2.07 13.49 -13.98
CA GLU A 41 2.55 13.78 -15.34
C GLU A 41 1.40 14.04 -16.32
N GLY A 42 0.14 14.02 -15.85
CA GLY A 42 -1.05 14.16 -16.67
C GLY A 42 -1.39 12.91 -17.47
N GLN A 43 -0.80 11.77 -17.12
CA GLN A 43 -1.07 10.48 -17.77
C GLN A 43 -2.13 9.70 -17.00
N ALA A 44 -2.90 8.90 -17.73
CA ALA A 44 -3.85 7.99 -17.09
C ALA A 44 -3.11 6.81 -16.47
N LEU A 45 -3.44 6.50 -15.20
CA LEU A 45 -3.05 5.27 -14.52
C LEU A 45 -4.31 4.54 -14.05
N SER A 46 -4.41 3.26 -14.38
CA SER A 46 -5.51 2.40 -13.99
C SER A 46 -5.05 1.28 -13.05
N LEU A 47 -6.00 0.62 -12.38
CA LEU A 47 -5.69 -0.60 -11.61
C LEU A 47 -5.10 -1.70 -12.51
N ASP A 48 -5.49 -1.74 -13.80
CA ASP A 48 -4.99 -2.73 -14.76
C ASP A 48 -3.50 -2.52 -15.09
N ASP A 49 -2.99 -1.29 -15.04
CA ASP A 49 -1.57 -0.96 -15.25
C ASP A 49 -0.69 -1.40 -14.06
N LEU A 50 -1.32 -1.64 -12.92
CA LEU A 50 -0.68 -2.16 -11.70
C LEU A 50 -0.80 -3.69 -11.55
N LYS A 51 -1.44 -4.39 -12.48
CA LYS A 51 -1.50 -5.85 -12.48
C LYS A 51 -0.11 -6.47 -12.58
N ASN A 52 0.09 -7.56 -11.85
CA ASN A 52 1.37 -8.27 -11.71
C ASN A 52 2.48 -7.44 -11.06
N LYS A 53 2.14 -6.32 -10.45
CA LYS A 53 3.05 -5.49 -9.66
C LYS A 53 2.62 -5.46 -8.20
N VAL A 54 3.57 -5.50 -7.29
CA VAL A 54 3.33 -5.18 -5.89
C VAL A 54 3.42 -3.67 -5.72
N TRP A 55 2.52 -3.07 -4.98
CA TRP A 55 2.51 -1.63 -4.79
C TRP A 55 2.10 -1.20 -3.39
N VAL A 56 2.55 -0.02 -3.00
CA VAL A 56 2.23 0.59 -1.69
C VAL A 56 1.38 1.82 -1.94
N ALA A 57 0.22 1.88 -1.28
CA ALA A 57 -0.70 3.00 -1.37
C ALA A 57 -0.70 3.86 -0.11
N ASP A 58 -0.88 5.16 -0.28
CA ASP A 58 -1.21 6.11 0.79
C ASP A 58 -2.17 7.20 0.33
N PHE A 59 -2.59 8.04 1.27
CA PHE A 59 -3.48 9.18 1.04
C PHE A 59 -2.76 10.46 1.43
N ILE A 60 -2.73 11.43 0.52
CA ILE A 60 -2.07 12.71 0.70
C ILE A 60 -2.95 13.86 0.23
N PHE A 61 -2.60 15.08 0.57
CA PHE A 61 -3.01 16.30 -0.14
C PHE A 61 -1.99 17.42 0.07
N THR A 62 -1.83 18.26 -0.94
CA THR A 62 -0.72 19.23 -0.98
C THR A 62 -0.85 20.36 0.04
N TYR A 63 -2.05 20.66 0.48
CA TYR A 63 -2.37 21.71 1.45
C TYR A 63 -2.36 21.23 2.92
N CYS A 64 -1.95 20.00 3.16
CA CYS A 64 -1.82 19.42 4.50
C CYS A 64 -0.65 20.04 5.26
N THR A 65 -0.91 20.54 6.46
CA THR A 65 0.10 21.16 7.32
C THR A 65 0.52 20.30 8.51
N THR A 66 -0.01 19.08 8.63
CA THR A 66 0.17 18.23 9.81
C THR A 66 0.90 16.92 9.47
N VAL A 67 0.18 15.89 9.03
CA VAL A 67 0.71 14.53 8.90
C VAL A 67 1.31 14.21 7.53
N CYS A 68 0.76 14.79 6.43
CA CYS A 68 1.21 14.44 5.07
C CYS A 68 2.70 14.70 4.82
N PRO A 69 3.32 15.80 5.29
CA PRO A 69 4.76 16.00 5.08
C PRO A 69 5.61 14.87 5.68
N THR A 70 5.24 14.37 6.88
CA THR A 70 5.93 13.23 7.51
C THR A 70 5.69 11.94 6.74
N MET A 71 4.45 11.65 6.36
CA MET A 71 4.11 10.47 5.55
C MET A 71 4.83 10.48 4.20
N THR A 72 4.82 11.62 3.50
CA THR A 72 5.48 11.74 2.20
C THR A 72 7.00 11.57 2.32
N MET A 73 7.62 12.14 3.36
CA MET A 73 9.03 11.90 3.65
C MET A 73 9.32 10.42 3.91
N ASN A 74 8.45 9.74 4.68
CA ASN A 74 8.58 8.33 4.96
C ASN A 74 8.41 7.49 3.68
N MET A 75 7.47 7.83 2.80
CA MET A 75 7.32 7.16 1.50
C MET A 75 8.55 7.37 0.61
N ALA A 76 9.13 8.58 0.57
CA ALA A 76 10.37 8.86 -0.16
C ALA A 76 11.56 8.06 0.39
N ASN A 77 11.66 7.92 1.70
CA ASN A 77 12.70 7.10 2.33
C ASN A 77 12.50 5.61 2.04
N LEU A 78 11.26 5.12 2.07
CA LEU A 78 10.92 3.75 1.64
C LEU A 78 11.33 3.53 0.18
N GLN A 79 11.02 4.47 -0.74
CA GLN A 79 11.42 4.40 -2.14
C GLN A 79 12.94 4.28 -2.30
N LYS A 80 13.70 5.13 -1.61
CA LYS A 80 15.18 5.09 -1.62
C LYS A 80 15.71 3.75 -1.12
N LYS A 81 15.09 3.20 -0.08
CA LYS A 81 15.49 1.91 0.51
C LYS A 81 15.15 0.73 -0.40
N LEU A 82 13.97 0.70 -1.01
CA LEU A 82 13.59 -0.28 -2.04
C LEU A 82 14.62 -0.30 -3.18
N LYS A 83 14.97 0.87 -3.71
CA LYS A 83 15.97 1.03 -4.76
C LYS A 83 17.35 0.53 -4.35
N ALA A 84 17.79 0.85 -3.14
CA ALA A 84 19.09 0.41 -2.60
C ALA A 84 19.17 -1.11 -2.44
N GLU A 85 18.04 -1.77 -2.14
CA GLU A 85 17.96 -3.22 -1.98
C GLU A 85 17.60 -3.97 -3.27
N GLY A 86 17.40 -3.26 -4.40
CA GLY A 86 17.00 -3.85 -5.68
C GLY A 86 15.63 -4.50 -5.65
N VAL A 87 14.72 -3.97 -4.84
CA VAL A 87 13.35 -4.46 -4.68
C VAL A 87 12.41 -3.59 -5.50
N GLU A 88 11.69 -4.19 -6.43
CA GLU A 88 10.74 -3.49 -7.30
C GLU A 88 9.36 -3.44 -6.64
N ALA A 89 8.79 -2.23 -6.56
CA ALA A 89 7.41 -1.97 -6.17
C ALA A 89 6.98 -0.61 -6.73
N GLU A 90 5.68 -0.46 -7.02
CA GLU A 90 5.12 0.86 -7.33
C GLU A 90 4.65 1.55 -6.06
N LEU A 91 4.72 2.87 -6.04
CA LEU A 91 4.18 3.72 -4.98
C LEU A 91 3.03 4.53 -5.57
N VAL A 92 1.88 4.53 -4.90
CA VAL A 92 0.66 5.17 -5.40
C VAL A 92 0.04 6.02 -4.31
N SER A 93 0.17 7.33 -4.43
CA SER A 93 -0.45 8.30 -3.52
C SER A 93 -1.75 8.83 -4.11
N PHE A 94 -2.87 8.65 -3.42
CA PHE A 94 -4.15 9.19 -3.86
C PHE A 94 -4.38 10.56 -3.18
N SER A 95 -4.60 11.62 -3.97
CA SER A 95 -5.01 12.89 -3.38
C SER A 95 -6.40 12.77 -2.75
N VAL A 96 -6.55 13.27 -1.52
CA VAL A 96 -7.84 13.36 -0.85
C VAL A 96 -8.45 14.77 -0.91
N ASP A 97 -7.82 15.65 -1.68
CA ASP A 97 -8.30 17.02 -1.92
C ASP A 97 -8.24 17.38 -3.42
N PRO A 98 -8.94 16.61 -4.27
CA PRO A 98 -8.84 16.74 -5.73
C PRO A 98 -9.31 18.08 -6.29
N GLU A 99 -10.03 18.89 -5.49
CA GLU A 99 -10.46 20.23 -5.88
C GLU A 99 -9.29 21.22 -5.90
N ARG A 100 -8.23 20.99 -5.11
CA ARG A 100 -7.01 21.81 -5.02
C ARG A 100 -5.78 21.14 -5.63
N ASP A 101 -5.78 19.82 -5.71
CA ASP A 101 -4.65 19.02 -6.16
C ASP A 101 -4.78 18.65 -7.64
N ASP A 102 -4.30 19.50 -8.52
CA ASP A 102 -4.08 19.15 -9.92
C ASP A 102 -2.74 18.41 -10.11
N PRO A 103 -2.46 17.82 -11.29
CA PRO A 103 -1.20 17.14 -11.58
C PRO A 103 0.04 17.99 -11.27
N THR A 104 0.01 19.28 -11.59
CA THR A 104 1.14 20.20 -11.39
C THR A 104 1.40 20.44 -9.89
N ALA A 105 0.34 20.61 -9.11
CA ALA A 105 0.43 20.79 -7.65
C ALA A 105 1.02 19.52 -7.00
N LEU A 106 0.55 18.32 -7.38
CA LEU A 106 1.06 17.05 -6.87
C LEU A 106 2.53 16.85 -7.24
N LYS A 107 2.92 17.11 -8.50
CA LYS A 107 4.32 17.03 -8.93
C LYS A 107 5.22 17.98 -8.14
N SER A 108 4.78 19.24 -8.00
CA SER A 108 5.52 20.24 -7.23
C SER A 108 5.65 19.88 -5.76
N TYR A 109 4.61 19.27 -5.17
CA TYR A 109 4.63 18.82 -3.78
C TYR A 109 5.62 17.69 -3.58
N LEU A 110 5.52 16.60 -4.35
CA LEU A 110 6.38 15.42 -4.23
C LEU A 110 7.84 15.71 -4.55
N SER A 111 8.11 16.63 -5.48
CA SER A 111 9.47 17.07 -5.82
C SER A 111 10.23 17.67 -4.62
N LYS A 112 9.54 18.21 -3.62
CA LYS A 112 10.16 18.72 -2.38
C LYS A 112 10.75 17.60 -1.51
N PHE A 113 10.39 16.34 -1.77
CA PHE A 113 10.83 15.15 -1.04
C PHE A 113 11.75 14.26 -1.89
N ASP A 114 12.25 14.75 -3.02
CA ASP A 114 13.10 14.01 -3.96
C ASP A 114 12.44 12.72 -4.50
N ALA A 115 11.13 12.75 -4.74
CA ALA A 115 10.40 11.61 -5.30
C ALA A 115 10.94 11.23 -6.68
N ASP A 116 11.19 9.94 -6.88
CA ASP A 116 11.54 9.36 -8.19
C ASP A 116 10.24 8.94 -8.91
N PHE A 117 9.83 9.72 -9.91
CA PHE A 117 8.59 9.50 -10.64
C PHE A 117 8.63 8.31 -11.61
N THR A 118 9.70 7.53 -11.62
CA THR A 118 9.77 6.30 -12.43
C THR A 118 8.90 5.17 -11.87
N ASN A 119 8.61 5.19 -10.56
CA ASN A 119 7.75 4.22 -9.87
C ASN A 119 6.87 4.84 -8.77
N TRP A 120 6.74 6.17 -8.73
CA TRP A 120 5.84 6.85 -7.80
C TRP A 120 4.82 7.69 -8.56
N HIS A 121 3.55 7.36 -8.36
CA HIS A 121 2.39 8.00 -8.99
C HIS A 121 1.54 8.71 -7.94
N ALA A 122 1.26 9.98 -8.14
CA ALA A 122 0.31 10.75 -7.32
C ALA A 122 -0.95 11.03 -8.14
N LEU A 123 -2.09 10.51 -7.71
CA LEU A 123 -3.30 10.43 -8.49
C LEU A 123 -4.33 11.49 -8.07
N THR A 124 -4.98 12.05 -9.09
CA THR A 124 -6.08 13.02 -9.00
C THR A 124 -7.03 12.86 -10.19
N GLY A 125 -7.88 13.87 -10.49
CA GLY A 125 -8.78 13.83 -11.65
C GLY A 125 -10.13 13.17 -11.36
N TYR A 126 -10.53 13.14 -10.12
CA TYR A 126 -11.82 12.67 -9.61
C TYR A 126 -12.46 13.70 -8.67
N THR A 127 -13.71 13.51 -8.30
CA THR A 127 -14.38 14.32 -7.28
C THR A 127 -14.08 13.83 -5.87
N PHE A 128 -14.30 14.68 -4.86
CA PHE A 128 -14.15 14.27 -3.46
C PHE A 128 -15.05 13.08 -3.08
N GLU A 129 -16.28 13.03 -3.55
CA GLU A 129 -17.21 11.93 -3.25
C GLU A 129 -16.80 10.61 -3.93
N GLU A 130 -16.19 10.68 -5.11
CA GLU A 130 -15.63 9.50 -5.79
C GLU A 130 -14.46 8.94 -4.99
N ILE A 131 -13.47 9.77 -4.61
CA ILE A 131 -12.33 9.28 -3.84
C ILE A 131 -12.74 8.81 -2.44
N LYS A 132 -13.68 9.47 -1.80
CA LYS A 132 -14.24 9.04 -0.51
C LYS A 132 -14.83 7.65 -0.59
N THR A 133 -15.62 7.39 -1.63
CA THR A 133 -16.23 6.08 -1.87
C THR A 133 -15.17 5.03 -2.20
N PHE A 134 -14.18 5.38 -3.03
CA PHE A 134 -13.08 4.51 -3.42
C PHE A 134 -12.24 4.09 -2.21
N VAL A 135 -11.81 5.04 -1.39
CA VAL A 135 -11.00 4.79 -0.18
C VAL A 135 -11.75 3.90 0.81
N LEU A 136 -13.04 4.14 1.02
CA LEU A 136 -13.85 3.32 1.91
C LEU A 136 -13.99 1.87 1.39
N LYS A 137 -14.23 1.69 0.10
CA LYS A 137 -14.45 0.35 -0.48
C LYS A 137 -13.14 -0.44 -0.62
N SER A 138 -12.07 0.22 -1.06
CA SER A 138 -10.80 -0.41 -1.42
C SER A 138 -9.86 -0.61 -0.23
N PHE A 139 -9.88 0.30 0.76
CA PHE A 139 -8.92 0.30 1.87
C PHE A 139 -9.57 0.23 3.25
N LYS A 140 -10.92 0.23 3.32
CA LYS A 140 -11.68 0.30 4.58
C LYS A 140 -11.22 1.48 5.46
N SER A 141 -10.81 2.56 4.81
CA SER A 141 -10.44 3.82 5.44
C SER A 141 -11.49 4.89 5.15
N THR A 142 -11.49 5.94 5.93
CA THR A 142 -12.43 7.06 5.77
C THR A 142 -11.67 8.35 5.51
N ILE A 143 -12.26 9.22 4.68
CA ILE A 143 -11.81 10.59 4.50
C ILE A 143 -13.01 11.52 4.70
N ASN A 144 -12.78 12.65 5.37
CA ASN A 144 -13.82 13.64 5.63
C ASN A 144 -13.24 15.05 5.57
N LYS A 145 -13.94 15.99 4.94
CA LYS A 145 -13.60 17.42 5.06
C LYS A 145 -13.83 17.86 6.50
N ASP A 146 -12.86 18.54 7.10
CA ASP A 146 -13.05 19.19 8.39
C ASP A 146 -13.90 20.44 8.17
N THR A 147 -15.01 20.56 8.90
CA THR A 147 -15.91 21.70 8.77
C THR A 147 -15.39 22.96 9.46
N ALA A 148 -14.39 22.85 10.32
CA ALA A 148 -13.80 23.96 11.07
C ALA A 148 -12.51 24.52 10.44
N THR A 149 -11.88 23.72 9.57
CA THR A 149 -10.62 24.07 8.91
C THR A 149 -10.67 23.66 7.43
N ASP A 150 -9.71 24.16 6.64
CA ASP A 150 -9.55 23.74 5.24
C ASP A 150 -8.81 22.40 5.09
N GLN A 151 -8.83 21.56 6.11
CA GLN A 151 -8.11 20.30 6.13
C GLN A 151 -9.03 19.12 5.78
N VAL A 152 -8.42 18.05 5.30
CA VAL A 152 -9.09 16.75 5.10
C VAL A 152 -8.56 15.76 6.13
N ILE A 153 -9.47 15.20 6.92
CA ILE A 153 -9.15 14.14 7.87
C ILE A 153 -9.05 12.83 7.09
N HIS A 154 -7.89 12.17 7.14
CA HIS A 154 -7.64 10.88 6.50
C HIS A 154 -6.75 9.97 7.35
N GLY A 155 -6.68 8.68 7.03
CA GLY A 155 -5.79 7.73 7.70
C GLY A 155 -4.33 7.95 7.35
N THR A 156 -3.44 7.63 8.30
CA THR A 156 -1.97 7.81 8.16
C THR A 156 -1.24 6.51 7.82
N ALA A 157 -1.92 5.57 7.22
CA ALA A 157 -1.35 4.25 6.95
C ALA A 157 -0.80 4.13 5.53
N PHE A 158 0.22 3.28 5.40
CA PHE A 158 0.63 2.67 4.14
C PHE A 158 -0.08 1.33 3.96
N TYR A 159 -0.60 1.08 2.76
CA TYR A 159 -1.31 -0.14 2.41
C TYR A 159 -0.50 -0.92 1.38
N LEU A 160 -0.14 -2.16 1.68
CA LEU A 160 0.52 -3.04 0.73
C LEU A 160 -0.52 -3.78 -0.09
N VAL A 161 -0.38 -3.69 -1.41
CA VAL A 161 -1.27 -4.34 -2.37
C VAL A 161 -0.47 -5.33 -3.20
N ASP A 162 -1.00 -6.54 -3.34
CA ASP A 162 -0.37 -7.62 -4.11
C ASP A 162 -0.60 -7.49 -5.62
N GLN A 163 0.00 -8.39 -6.38
CA GLN A 163 -0.07 -8.45 -7.84
C GLN A 163 -1.49 -8.67 -8.38
N SER A 164 -2.42 -9.16 -7.56
CA SER A 164 -3.84 -9.35 -7.92
C SER A 164 -4.69 -8.09 -7.68
N GLY A 165 -4.12 -7.05 -7.08
CA GLY A 165 -4.82 -5.86 -6.65
C GLY A 165 -5.55 -6.03 -5.30
N THR A 166 -5.09 -6.95 -4.45
CA THR A 166 -5.65 -7.18 -3.11
C THR A 166 -4.79 -6.49 -2.06
N VAL A 167 -5.41 -5.69 -1.20
CA VAL A 167 -4.75 -5.13 0.01
C VAL A 167 -4.45 -6.27 0.96
N VAL A 168 -3.17 -6.50 1.22
CA VAL A 168 -2.70 -7.64 2.03
C VAL A 168 -2.12 -7.24 3.38
N ALA A 169 -1.69 -5.99 3.54
CA ALA A 169 -1.17 -5.49 4.80
C ALA A 169 -1.39 -3.97 4.95
N LYS A 170 -1.26 -3.50 6.18
CA LYS A 170 -1.36 -2.09 6.56
C LYS A 170 -0.27 -1.78 7.58
N TYR A 171 0.45 -0.69 7.36
CA TYR A 171 1.55 -0.23 8.21
C TYR A 171 1.33 1.20 8.66
N ASP A 172 1.97 1.60 9.75
CA ASP A 172 1.96 2.99 10.18
C ASP A 172 2.88 3.82 9.28
N GLY A 173 2.30 4.77 8.54
CA GLY A 173 3.03 5.68 7.65
C GLY A 173 3.75 6.83 8.37
N MET A 174 3.55 6.98 9.69
CA MET A 174 4.16 8.05 10.48
C MET A 174 5.53 7.69 11.05
N THR A 175 5.95 6.43 10.92
CA THR A 175 7.21 5.91 11.47
C THR A 175 8.05 5.21 10.40
N ASP A 176 9.36 5.26 10.54
CA ASP A 176 10.34 4.54 9.72
C ASP A 176 10.58 3.09 10.18
N SER A 177 10.10 2.73 11.38
CA SER A 177 10.27 1.39 11.94
C SER A 177 9.58 0.28 11.14
N THR A 178 8.68 0.63 10.23
CA THR A 178 7.92 -0.31 9.39
C THR A 178 8.57 -0.63 8.03
N TYR A 179 9.65 0.06 7.64
CA TYR A 179 10.24 -0.12 6.30
C TYR A 179 10.74 -1.54 6.05
N ASP A 180 11.44 -2.13 7.02
CA ASP A 180 11.96 -3.49 6.88
C ASP A 180 10.86 -4.52 6.74
N ASP A 181 9.75 -4.35 7.47
CA ASP A 181 8.59 -5.22 7.36
C ASP A 181 7.93 -5.08 5.98
N ILE A 182 7.72 -3.83 5.50
CA ILE A 182 7.16 -3.57 4.16
C ILE A 182 8.03 -4.20 3.08
N ILE A 183 9.35 -3.99 3.12
CA ILE A 183 10.30 -4.52 2.13
C ILE A 183 10.32 -6.04 2.15
N ASN A 184 10.31 -6.66 3.34
CA ASN A 184 10.27 -8.11 3.47
C ASN A 184 8.97 -8.70 2.91
N ASP A 185 7.84 -8.07 3.18
CA ASP A 185 6.55 -8.53 2.67
C ASP A 185 6.46 -8.34 1.13
N ILE A 186 7.00 -7.24 0.57
CA ILE A 186 7.13 -7.05 -0.89
C ILE A 186 7.97 -8.19 -1.50
N LYS A 187 9.13 -8.53 -0.90
CA LYS A 187 9.99 -9.63 -1.39
C LYS A 187 9.30 -10.98 -1.36
N ILE A 188 8.40 -11.21 -0.41
CA ILE A 188 7.59 -12.44 -0.33
C ILE A 188 6.56 -12.47 -1.44
N LEU A 189 5.83 -11.38 -1.64
CA LEU A 189 4.79 -11.26 -2.66
C LEU A 189 5.36 -11.36 -4.09
N ALA A 190 6.50 -10.74 -4.34
CA ALA A 190 7.15 -10.75 -5.67
C ALA A 190 7.62 -12.16 -6.13
N LYS A 191 7.59 -13.17 -5.25
CA LYS A 191 7.96 -14.56 -5.57
C LYS A 191 6.75 -15.46 -5.86
N GLN A 192 5.55 -14.96 -5.69
CA GLN A 192 4.31 -15.68 -5.93
C GLN A 192 3.84 -15.50 -7.38
#